data_ade918bf0a2c16ab6c52a858216e18f7
#
_entry.id   ade918bf0a2c16ab6c52a858216e18f7
#
_cell.length_a   1.000
_cell.length_b   1.000
_cell.length_c   1.000
_cell.angle_alpha   90.00
_cell.angle_beta   90.00
_cell.angle_gamma   90.00
#
_symmetry.space_group_name_H-M   'P 1'
#
loop_
_entity.id
_entity.type
_entity.pdbx_description
1 polymer ?
#
loop_
_entity_poly.entity_id
_entity_poly.type
_entity_poly.pdbx_seq_one_letter_code
_entity_poly.pdbx_strand_id
1 'polypeptide(L)'
;MTHLSRRDFLKLSASTFAGLAFSPFPPGLGAFDDAEQVRVATRSVSVYSAPNDQSQIVGQWFRDELVNVYEEVNAGAPAYNPIWYRVWGGYVHRGRLQKVKVLFNEPLKSFPEGTRQLAELTVPYTQAMRFTKTYGWQPNLRLYYGTVHWMDGIDEGPDGQPWYRILDELVKIPYHVPASHLRPIPFEEWAAIAPDVPLENKRIEVNLSTQVLTAYEYDKNVFQTTISSGIPAGRPSPKELSTKTPSGEFRI
;
A
#
# COMPACT_ATOMS: atom_id res chain seq x y z
N MET A 1 39.87 -12.12 -38.04
CA MET A 1 38.58 -11.96 -37.30
C MET A 1 38.29 -13.27 -36.57
N THR A 2 38.56 -13.32 -35.28
CA THR A 2 38.36 -14.51 -34.44
C THR A 2 36.86 -14.65 -34.14
N HIS A 3 36.22 -15.69 -34.67
CA HIS A 3 34.83 -16.03 -34.31
C HIS A 3 34.78 -16.55 -32.86
N LEU A 4 34.19 -15.77 -31.98
CA LEU A 4 33.84 -16.23 -30.65
C LEU A 4 32.77 -17.32 -30.75
N SER A 5 33.04 -18.50 -30.16
CA SER A 5 32.05 -19.58 -30.12
C SER A 5 30.95 -19.28 -29.11
N ARG A 6 29.75 -19.87 -29.28
CA ARG A 6 28.64 -19.76 -28.30
C ARG A 6 29.06 -20.17 -26.90
N ARG A 7 30.01 -21.08 -26.76
CA ARG A 7 30.55 -21.57 -25.50
C ARG A 7 31.45 -20.52 -24.82
N ASP A 8 32.21 -19.74 -25.64
CA ASP A 8 33.06 -18.66 -25.12
C ASP A 8 32.24 -17.46 -24.70
N PHE A 9 31.12 -17.16 -25.38
CA PHE A 9 30.15 -16.16 -24.99
C PHE A 9 29.46 -16.50 -23.64
N LEU A 10 29.05 -17.76 -23.46
CA LEU A 10 28.45 -18.22 -22.20
C LEU A 10 29.44 -18.19 -21.03
N LYS A 11 30.73 -18.50 -21.27
CA LYS A 11 31.78 -18.38 -20.24
C LYS A 11 32.05 -16.92 -19.86
N LEU A 12 32.08 -16.02 -20.84
CA LEU A 12 32.24 -14.58 -20.59
C LEU A 12 31.07 -13.99 -19.81
N SER A 13 29.83 -14.35 -20.18
CA SER A 13 28.63 -13.90 -19.44
C SER A 13 28.58 -14.44 -18.02
N ALA A 14 28.96 -15.70 -17.77
CA ALA A 14 29.02 -16.26 -16.42
C ALA A 14 30.07 -15.58 -15.54
N SER A 15 31.22 -15.19 -16.10
CA SER A 15 32.28 -14.46 -15.38
C SER A 15 31.88 -13.02 -15.06
N THR A 16 31.09 -12.37 -15.93
CA THR A 16 30.59 -11.01 -15.71
C THR A 16 29.50 -10.97 -14.63
N PHE A 17 28.62 -11.97 -14.60
CA PHE A 17 27.59 -12.09 -13.55
C PHE A 17 28.18 -12.43 -12.17
N ALA A 18 29.21 -13.29 -12.10
CA ALA A 18 29.87 -13.61 -10.84
C ALA A 18 30.66 -12.41 -10.26
N GLY A 19 31.20 -11.53 -11.12
CA GLY A 19 31.88 -10.31 -10.70
C GLY A 19 30.96 -9.23 -10.15
N LEU A 20 29.71 -9.18 -10.60
CA LEU A 20 28.70 -8.24 -10.10
C LEU A 20 28.05 -8.69 -8.78
N ALA A 21 28.05 -10.01 -8.48
CA ALA A 21 27.47 -10.55 -7.26
C ALA A 21 28.38 -10.38 -6.01
N PHE A 22 29.68 -10.09 -6.18
CA PHE A 22 30.66 -9.99 -5.10
C PHE A 22 31.45 -8.67 -5.08
N SER A 23 31.06 -7.67 -5.85
CA SER A 23 31.64 -6.33 -5.72
C SER A 23 31.01 -5.69 -4.49
N PRO A 24 31.78 -5.38 -3.42
CA PRO A 24 31.25 -4.50 -2.38
C PRO A 24 31.01 -3.15 -3.08
N PHE A 25 29.75 -2.73 -3.15
CA PHE A 25 29.40 -1.39 -3.63
C PHE A 25 30.24 -0.38 -2.83
N PRO A 26 30.97 0.52 -3.48
CA PRO A 26 31.70 1.54 -2.74
C PRO A 26 30.68 2.33 -1.89
N PRO A 27 31.02 2.63 -0.63
CA PRO A 27 30.18 3.47 0.21
C PRO A 27 30.18 4.88 -0.39
N GLY A 28 29.14 5.20 -1.14
CA GLY A 28 29.04 6.47 -1.88
C GLY A 28 27.95 6.52 -2.96
N LEU A 29 27.32 5.38 -3.31
CA LEU A 29 26.13 5.35 -4.17
C LEU A 29 24.83 5.32 -3.36
N GLY A 30 24.80 5.98 -2.22
CA GLY A 30 23.62 6.23 -1.41
C GLY A 30 22.67 7.29 -1.98
N ALA A 31 22.56 7.42 -3.29
CA ALA A 31 21.74 8.45 -3.94
C ALA A 31 20.49 7.91 -4.62
N PHE A 32 20.08 6.66 -4.36
CA PHE A 32 18.82 6.09 -4.90
C PHE A 32 17.77 5.85 -3.84
N ASP A 33 17.99 6.29 -2.59
CA ASP A 33 17.09 6.02 -1.47
C ASP A 33 15.87 6.98 -1.43
N ASP A 34 15.84 8.02 -2.27
CA ASP A 34 14.74 8.98 -2.38
C ASP A 34 13.87 8.81 -3.65
N ALA A 35 14.07 7.76 -4.42
CA ALA A 35 13.20 7.52 -5.58
C ALA A 35 11.79 7.21 -5.09
N GLU A 36 10.85 8.08 -5.41
CA GLU A 36 9.43 7.87 -5.10
C GLU A 36 8.97 6.59 -5.80
N GLN A 37 8.43 5.64 -5.04
CA GLN A 37 7.91 4.39 -5.57
C GLN A 37 6.39 4.38 -5.55
N VAL A 38 5.83 3.77 -6.59
CA VAL A 38 4.40 3.50 -6.67
C VAL A 38 4.14 2.02 -6.92
N ARG A 39 3.07 1.51 -6.33
CA ARG A 39 2.55 0.18 -6.56
C ARG A 39 1.37 0.24 -7.52
N VAL A 40 1.30 -0.69 -8.46
CA VAL A 40 0.13 -0.86 -9.32
C VAL A 40 -1.03 -1.41 -8.50
N ALA A 41 -2.07 -0.59 -8.28
CA ALA A 41 -3.20 -0.93 -7.40
C ALA A 41 -4.35 -1.66 -8.13
N THR A 42 -4.30 -1.75 -9.46
CA THR A 42 -5.30 -2.41 -10.31
C THR A 42 -4.72 -3.65 -10.98
N ARG A 43 -5.54 -4.35 -11.77
CA ARG A 43 -5.06 -5.54 -12.51
C ARG A 43 -3.87 -5.23 -13.40
N SER A 44 -3.92 -4.11 -14.11
CA SER A 44 -2.82 -3.62 -14.93
C SER A 44 -2.97 -2.14 -15.25
N VAL A 45 -1.87 -1.51 -15.65
CA VAL A 45 -1.79 -0.15 -16.17
C VAL A 45 -0.95 -0.12 -17.44
N SER A 46 -1.32 0.75 -18.38
CA SER A 46 -0.55 0.96 -19.60
C SER A 46 0.53 2.01 -19.38
N VAL A 47 1.68 1.81 -20.01
CA VAL A 47 2.76 2.79 -20.13
C VAL A 47 2.65 3.44 -21.48
N TYR A 48 2.65 4.75 -21.52
CA TYR A 48 2.44 5.56 -22.72
C TYR A 48 3.71 6.29 -23.13
N SER A 49 3.88 6.55 -24.44
CA SER A 49 5.05 7.28 -24.97
C SER A 49 5.06 8.77 -24.59
N ALA A 50 3.90 9.33 -24.25
CA ALA A 50 3.72 10.72 -23.77
C ALA A 50 2.65 10.74 -22.65
N PRO A 51 2.58 11.79 -21.79
CA PRO A 51 1.61 11.86 -20.70
C PRO A 51 0.19 12.18 -21.21
N ASN A 52 -0.32 11.31 -22.06
CA ASN A 52 -1.59 11.42 -22.78
C ASN A 52 -2.08 10.02 -23.14
N ASP A 53 -3.33 9.71 -22.84
CA ASP A 53 -3.98 8.42 -23.10
C ASP A 53 -4.24 8.13 -24.59
N GLN A 54 -4.10 9.15 -25.47
CA GLN A 54 -4.15 9.00 -26.91
C GLN A 54 -2.78 8.66 -27.53
N SER A 55 -1.70 8.73 -26.75
CA SER A 55 -0.37 8.39 -27.23
C SER A 55 -0.16 6.87 -27.32
N GLN A 56 0.91 6.46 -27.99
CA GLN A 56 1.21 5.05 -28.17
C GLN A 56 1.46 4.35 -26.82
N ILE A 57 0.84 3.19 -26.62
CA ILE A 57 1.17 2.29 -25.51
C ILE A 57 2.50 1.60 -25.83
N VAL A 58 3.49 1.80 -24.97
CA VAL A 58 4.85 1.28 -25.10
C VAL A 58 5.17 0.16 -24.11
N GLY A 59 4.28 -0.09 -23.15
CA GLY A 59 4.44 -1.14 -22.15
C GLY A 59 3.21 -1.31 -21.28
N GLN A 60 3.28 -2.26 -20.35
CA GLN A 60 2.22 -2.56 -19.40
C GLN A 60 2.83 -3.07 -18.10
N TRP A 61 2.27 -2.67 -16.96
CA TRP A 61 2.57 -3.23 -15.65
C TRP A 61 1.33 -3.83 -15.00
N PHE A 62 1.59 -4.81 -14.13
CA PHE A 62 0.54 -5.61 -13.51
C PHE A 62 0.42 -5.33 -12.02
N ARG A 63 -0.65 -5.83 -11.42
CA ARG A 63 -0.95 -5.65 -10.00
C ARG A 63 0.26 -6.00 -9.11
N ASP A 64 0.50 -5.13 -8.16
CA ASP A 64 1.54 -5.22 -7.13
C ASP A 64 2.98 -5.05 -7.64
N GLU A 65 3.19 -4.80 -8.94
CA GLU A 65 4.50 -4.35 -9.42
C GLU A 65 4.83 -2.98 -8.85
N LEU A 66 6.11 -2.82 -8.46
CA LEU A 66 6.66 -1.58 -7.93
C LEU A 66 7.40 -0.84 -9.04
N VAL A 67 7.11 0.42 -9.17
CA VAL A 67 7.62 1.28 -10.24
C VAL A 67 8.24 2.52 -9.64
N ASN A 68 9.47 2.85 -10.05
CA ASN A 68 10.13 4.08 -9.67
C ASN A 68 9.58 5.26 -10.48
N VAL A 69 9.22 6.32 -9.78
CA VAL A 69 8.77 7.59 -10.35
C VAL A 69 9.96 8.54 -10.41
N TYR A 70 10.25 9.04 -11.60
CA TYR A 70 11.33 10.00 -11.81
C TYR A 70 10.84 11.45 -11.78
N GLU A 71 9.56 11.67 -12.13
CA GLU A 71 8.98 13.01 -12.21
C GLU A 71 7.45 12.92 -12.16
N GLU A 72 6.82 13.88 -11.49
CA GLU A 72 5.38 14.11 -11.55
C GLU A 72 5.09 15.19 -12.60
N VAL A 73 4.28 14.85 -13.61
CA VAL A 73 3.98 15.71 -14.75
C VAL A 73 2.50 16.07 -14.74
N ASN A 74 2.19 17.37 -14.69
CA ASN A 74 0.83 17.84 -14.89
C ASN A 74 0.59 18.05 -16.40
N ALA A 75 -0.14 17.13 -17.03
CA ALA A 75 -0.45 17.18 -18.46
C ALA A 75 -1.74 17.98 -18.79
N GLY A 76 -2.42 18.54 -17.76
CA GLY A 76 -3.68 19.26 -17.94
C GLY A 76 -4.90 18.39 -18.25
N ALA A 77 -4.70 17.13 -18.60
CA ALA A 77 -5.78 16.18 -18.95
C ALA A 77 -5.51 14.79 -18.33
N PRO A 78 -6.58 14.05 -17.92
CA PRO A 78 -7.97 14.52 -17.82
C PRO A 78 -8.16 15.51 -16.67
N ALA A 79 -9.06 16.45 -16.80
CA ALA A 79 -9.22 17.58 -15.86
C ALA A 79 -9.46 17.15 -14.40
N TYR A 80 -10.12 16.00 -14.17
CA TYR A 80 -10.37 15.47 -12.83
C TYR A 80 -9.13 14.89 -12.16
N ASN A 81 -8.08 14.50 -12.93
CA ASN A 81 -6.81 14.02 -12.43
C ASN A 81 -5.73 14.16 -13.52
N PRO A 82 -5.13 15.34 -13.68
CA PRO A 82 -4.22 15.62 -14.79
C PRO A 82 -2.79 15.14 -14.57
N ILE A 83 -2.54 14.43 -13.46
CA ILE A 83 -1.18 14.04 -13.05
C ILE A 83 -0.77 12.72 -13.65
N TRP A 84 0.41 12.72 -14.23
CA TRP A 84 1.11 11.58 -14.80
C TRP A 84 2.47 11.40 -14.12
N TYR A 85 2.96 10.20 -14.08
CA TYR A 85 4.30 9.88 -13.60
C TYR A 85 5.19 9.52 -14.78
N ARG A 86 6.34 10.19 -14.87
CA ARG A 86 7.43 9.77 -15.75
C ARG A 86 8.14 8.60 -15.09
N VAL A 87 8.27 7.51 -15.83
CA VAL A 87 8.78 6.24 -15.36
C VAL A 87 9.76 5.68 -16.38
N TRP A 88 10.38 4.54 -16.09
CA TRP A 88 11.23 3.90 -17.09
C TRP A 88 10.41 3.55 -18.32
N GLY A 89 10.87 4.04 -19.48
CA GLY A 89 10.27 3.76 -20.79
C GLY A 89 9.05 4.60 -21.18
N GLY A 90 8.55 5.51 -20.32
CA GLY A 90 7.41 6.34 -20.70
C GLY A 90 6.68 7.00 -19.55
N TYR A 91 5.36 7.09 -19.67
CA TYR A 91 4.48 7.78 -18.74
C TYR A 91 3.32 6.89 -18.33
N VAL A 92 2.91 6.99 -17.06
CA VAL A 92 1.74 6.31 -16.51
C VAL A 92 0.84 7.29 -15.81
N HIS A 93 -0.47 7.18 -16.02
CA HIS A 93 -1.44 8.00 -15.32
C HIS A 93 -1.53 7.58 -13.85
N ARG A 94 -1.46 8.54 -12.90
CA ARG A 94 -1.36 8.24 -11.46
C ARG A 94 -2.61 7.59 -10.85
N GLY A 95 -3.77 7.69 -11.50
CA GLY A 95 -5.07 7.34 -10.94
C GLY A 95 -5.28 5.86 -10.58
N ARG A 96 -4.32 4.99 -10.91
CA ARG A 96 -4.37 3.54 -10.60
C ARG A 96 -3.12 3.07 -9.87
N LEU A 97 -2.37 4.02 -9.32
CA LEU A 97 -1.11 3.79 -8.63
C LEU A 97 -1.23 4.26 -7.18
N GLN A 98 -0.58 3.58 -6.28
CA GLN A 98 -0.46 3.95 -4.88
C GLN A 98 0.99 4.32 -4.59
N LYS A 99 1.24 5.53 -4.09
CA LYS A 99 2.56 5.89 -3.55
C LYS A 99 2.85 5.00 -2.33
N VAL A 100 4.03 4.42 -2.30
CA VAL A 100 4.43 3.46 -1.27
C VAL A 100 5.86 3.71 -0.82
N LYS A 101 6.19 3.21 0.37
CA LYS A 101 7.55 3.12 0.88
C LYS A 101 7.83 1.68 1.29
N VAL A 102 9.10 1.34 1.41
CA VAL A 102 9.56 0.07 1.97
C VAL A 102 10.28 0.40 3.28
N LEU A 103 9.56 0.31 4.39
CA LEU A 103 10.10 0.57 5.73
C LEU A 103 9.91 -0.67 6.59
N PHE A 104 11.00 -1.29 6.97
CA PHE A 104 11.00 -2.39 7.93
C PHE A 104 11.14 -1.86 9.35
N ASN A 105 10.43 -2.49 10.27
CA ASN A 105 10.38 -2.10 11.67
C ASN A 105 11.01 -3.18 12.57
N GLU A 106 11.56 -2.77 13.70
CA GLU A 106 11.98 -3.70 14.75
C GLU A 106 10.73 -4.32 15.40
N PRO A 107 10.63 -5.65 15.46
CA PRO A 107 9.52 -6.31 16.14
C PRO A 107 9.49 -5.98 17.63
N LEU A 108 8.28 -5.88 18.19
CA LEU A 108 8.11 -5.80 19.63
C LEU A 108 8.72 -7.04 20.30
N LYS A 109 9.41 -6.87 21.42
CA LYS A 109 10.04 -7.97 22.16
C LYS A 109 9.02 -8.88 22.85
N SER A 110 7.89 -8.33 23.22
CA SER A 110 6.79 -9.05 23.86
C SER A 110 5.47 -8.35 23.55
N PHE A 111 4.40 -9.13 23.65
CA PHE A 111 3.03 -8.63 23.53
C PHE A 111 2.28 -8.99 24.82
N PRO A 112 1.80 -8.00 25.60
CA PRO A 112 1.08 -8.29 26.84
C PRO A 112 -0.20 -9.07 26.54
N GLU A 113 -0.41 -10.17 27.29
CA GLU A 113 -1.58 -11.03 27.11
C GLU A 113 -2.88 -10.23 27.35
N GLY A 114 -3.87 -10.46 26.49
CA GLY A 114 -5.17 -9.80 26.56
C GLY A 114 -5.16 -8.34 26.10
N THR A 115 -4.03 -7.80 25.64
CA THR A 115 -3.95 -6.45 25.08
C THR A 115 -4.08 -6.46 23.56
N ARG A 116 -4.40 -5.28 23.01
CA ARG A 116 -4.44 -5.05 21.56
C ARG A 116 -3.66 -3.78 21.22
N GLN A 117 -2.95 -3.83 20.14
CA GLN A 117 -2.14 -2.70 19.64
C GLN A 117 -2.53 -2.41 18.20
N LEU A 118 -2.76 -1.14 17.90
CA LEU A 118 -2.96 -0.69 16.54
C LEU A 118 -1.61 -0.65 15.81
N ALA A 119 -1.57 -1.09 14.56
CA ALA A 119 -0.36 -1.07 13.75
C ALA A 119 -0.66 -0.75 12.29
N GLU A 120 0.27 -0.06 11.64
CA GLU A 120 0.21 0.37 10.25
C GLU A 120 1.16 -0.45 9.40
N LEU A 121 0.70 -0.88 8.21
CA LEU A 121 1.55 -1.56 7.24
C LEU A 121 2.47 -0.55 6.53
N THR A 122 3.78 -0.75 6.64
CA THR A 122 4.82 0.17 6.15
C THR A 122 5.62 -0.37 4.97
N VAL A 123 5.21 -1.51 4.41
CA VAL A 123 5.73 -2.07 3.17
C VAL A 123 4.65 -2.03 2.08
N PRO A 124 5.00 -2.05 0.78
CA PRO A 124 4.03 -1.92 -0.31
C PRO A 124 2.85 -2.90 -0.24
N TYR A 125 3.13 -4.13 0.13
CA TYR A 125 2.15 -5.15 0.48
C TYR A 125 2.80 -6.28 1.28
N THR A 126 1.99 -7.06 1.97
CA THR A 126 2.41 -8.30 2.63
C THR A 126 1.37 -9.40 2.44
N GLN A 127 1.84 -10.64 2.30
CA GLN A 127 0.97 -11.80 2.25
C GLN A 127 0.67 -12.24 3.68
N ALA A 128 -0.57 -12.03 4.12
CA ALA A 128 -1.02 -12.59 5.38
C ALA A 128 -1.18 -14.11 5.27
N MET A 129 -0.79 -14.82 6.33
CA MET A 129 -0.85 -16.27 6.43
C MET A 129 -1.81 -16.68 7.53
N ARG A 130 -2.55 -17.75 7.31
CA ARG A 130 -3.40 -18.38 8.32
C ARG A 130 -2.81 -19.72 8.72
N PHE A 131 -2.69 -19.96 10.02
CA PHE A 131 -2.29 -21.26 10.53
C PHE A 131 -3.52 -22.10 10.90
N THR A 132 -3.51 -23.37 10.51
CA THR A 132 -4.48 -24.37 10.96
C THR A 132 -3.75 -25.65 11.34
N LYS A 133 -4.26 -26.38 12.35
CA LYS A 133 -3.64 -27.63 12.79
C LYS A 133 -3.60 -28.69 11.69
N THR A 134 -4.57 -28.67 10.77
CA THR A 134 -4.70 -29.67 9.69
C THR A 134 -3.78 -29.38 8.51
N TYR A 135 -3.65 -28.11 8.11
CA TYR A 135 -2.96 -27.73 6.88
C TYR A 135 -1.70 -26.90 7.12
N GLY A 136 -1.37 -26.60 8.38
CA GLY A 136 -0.27 -25.68 8.70
C GLY A 136 -0.51 -24.25 8.20
N TRP A 137 0.54 -23.59 7.79
CA TRP A 137 0.51 -22.24 7.25
C TRP A 137 -0.01 -22.21 5.82
N GLN A 138 -1.06 -21.42 5.60
CA GLN A 138 -1.69 -21.24 4.29
C GLN A 138 -1.78 -19.75 3.95
N PRO A 139 -1.50 -19.34 2.68
CA PRO A 139 -1.76 -17.96 2.25
C PRO A 139 -3.23 -17.60 2.46
N ASN A 140 -3.47 -16.39 2.97
CA ASN A 140 -4.81 -15.85 3.15
C ASN A 140 -5.01 -14.65 2.20
N LEU A 141 -5.03 -13.46 2.72
CA LEU A 141 -5.22 -12.21 1.95
C LEU A 141 -3.93 -11.40 1.89
N ARG A 142 -3.86 -10.43 0.99
CA ARG A 142 -2.81 -9.41 0.97
C ARG A 142 -3.26 -8.19 1.73
N LEU A 143 -2.36 -7.65 2.55
CA LEU A 143 -2.49 -6.34 3.17
C LEU A 143 -1.62 -5.35 2.40
N TYR A 144 -2.03 -4.11 2.35
CA TYR A 144 -1.42 -3.08 1.52
C TYR A 144 -0.94 -1.88 2.33
N TYR A 145 0.06 -1.19 1.83
CA TYR A 145 0.69 -0.01 2.42
C TYR A 145 -0.34 0.99 2.99
N GLY A 146 -0.07 1.47 4.19
CA GLY A 146 -0.90 2.45 4.90
C GLY A 146 -2.20 1.89 5.47
N THR A 147 -2.48 0.57 5.35
CA THR A 147 -3.62 -0.03 6.04
C THR A 147 -3.31 -0.27 7.51
N VAL A 148 -4.31 -0.07 8.36
CA VAL A 148 -4.20 -0.14 9.82
C VAL A 148 -4.95 -1.36 10.33
N HIS A 149 -4.33 -2.09 11.26
CA HIS A 149 -4.85 -3.34 11.79
C HIS A 149 -4.64 -3.44 13.29
N TRP A 150 -5.60 -4.08 13.97
CA TRP A 150 -5.42 -4.48 15.37
C TRP A 150 -4.62 -5.78 15.43
N MET A 151 -3.50 -5.73 16.12
CA MET A 151 -2.72 -6.92 16.47
C MET A 151 -2.93 -7.27 17.95
N ASP A 152 -2.94 -8.55 18.28
CA ASP A 152 -3.22 -9.07 19.62
C ASP A 152 -2.20 -10.10 20.12
N GLY A 153 -1.12 -10.30 19.36
CA GLY A 153 -0.05 -11.21 19.77
C GLY A 153 1.11 -11.27 18.80
N ILE A 154 2.16 -11.98 19.25
CA ILE A 154 3.34 -12.34 18.46
C ILE A 154 3.45 -13.86 18.51
N ASP A 155 3.57 -14.46 17.34
CA ASP A 155 3.79 -15.91 17.17
C ASP A 155 5.01 -16.14 16.29
N GLU A 156 5.53 -17.37 16.29
CA GLU A 156 6.56 -17.78 15.34
C GLU A 156 5.91 -18.06 13.97
N GLY A 157 6.41 -17.41 12.95
CA GLY A 157 5.93 -17.56 11.58
C GLY A 157 6.46 -18.78 10.86
N PRO A 158 6.07 -18.99 9.58
CA PRO A 158 6.53 -20.12 8.79
C PRO A 158 8.04 -20.12 8.49
N ASP A 159 8.69 -18.97 8.68
CA ASP A 159 10.13 -18.73 8.48
C ASP A 159 10.94 -18.75 9.79
N GLY A 160 10.29 -19.05 10.91
CA GLY A 160 10.92 -19.04 12.24
C GLY A 160 11.17 -17.62 12.79
N GLN A 161 10.64 -16.58 12.14
CA GLN A 161 10.77 -15.19 12.58
C GLN A 161 9.52 -14.75 13.34
N PRO A 162 9.59 -13.62 14.10
CA PRO A 162 8.42 -13.05 14.75
C PRO A 162 7.37 -12.60 13.74
N TRP A 163 6.14 -13.02 13.93
CA TRP A 163 4.97 -12.60 13.17
C TRP A 163 3.90 -12.05 14.10
N TYR A 164 3.29 -10.91 13.75
CA TYR A 164 2.16 -10.39 14.49
C TYR A 164 0.88 -11.11 14.11
N ARG A 165 0.11 -11.50 15.14
CA ARG A 165 -1.23 -12.02 14.96
C ARG A 165 -2.22 -10.88 14.85
N ILE A 166 -3.03 -10.90 13.80
CA ILE A 166 -4.08 -9.93 13.48
C ILE A 166 -5.41 -10.65 13.48
N LEU A 167 -6.41 -10.05 14.10
CA LEU A 167 -7.77 -10.57 14.12
C LEU A 167 -8.63 -9.84 13.09
N ASP A 168 -9.22 -10.57 12.15
CA ASP A 168 -10.26 -10.01 11.29
C ASP A 168 -11.50 -9.69 12.13
N GLU A 169 -11.88 -8.40 12.17
CA GLU A 169 -12.97 -7.91 13.02
C GLU A 169 -14.35 -8.42 12.57
N LEU A 170 -14.51 -8.71 11.29
CA LEU A 170 -15.79 -9.14 10.73
C LEU A 170 -16.01 -10.64 10.95
N VAL A 171 -15.05 -11.47 10.55
CA VAL A 171 -15.19 -12.93 10.58
C VAL A 171 -14.50 -13.59 11.78
N LYS A 172 -13.81 -12.80 12.62
CA LYS A 172 -13.11 -13.25 13.83
C LYS A 172 -12.09 -14.37 13.57
N ILE A 173 -11.43 -14.32 12.42
CA ILE A 173 -10.40 -15.29 12.04
C ILE A 173 -9.02 -14.64 12.25
N PRO A 174 -8.11 -15.29 13.02
CA PRO A 174 -6.74 -14.82 13.14
C PRO A 174 -5.94 -15.14 11.89
N TYR A 175 -5.09 -14.21 11.50
CA TYR A 175 -4.06 -14.38 10.49
C TYR A 175 -2.78 -13.66 10.91
N HIS A 176 -1.68 -13.95 10.26
CA HIS A 176 -0.37 -13.50 10.69
C HIS A 176 0.36 -12.82 9.54
N VAL A 177 1.18 -11.84 9.89
CA VAL A 177 2.07 -11.14 8.97
C VAL A 177 3.45 -10.97 9.60
N PRO A 178 4.55 -10.89 8.82
CA PRO A 178 5.87 -10.61 9.37
C PRO A 178 5.85 -9.36 10.24
N ALA A 179 6.35 -9.45 11.47
CA ALA A 179 6.29 -8.34 12.42
C ALA A 179 7.07 -7.12 11.93
N SER A 180 8.15 -7.32 11.17
CA SER A 180 8.92 -6.23 10.56
C SER A 180 8.15 -5.41 9.53
N HIS A 181 7.02 -5.89 9.00
CA HIS A 181 6.20 -5.18 8.01
C HIS A 181 5.20 -4.20 8.64
N LEU A 182 5.00 -4.27 9.95
CA LEU A 182 4.04 -3.46 10.68
C LEU A 182 4.76 -2.54 11.68
N ARG A 183 4.37 -1.27 11.67
CA ARG A 183 4.76 -0.29 12.67
C ARG A 183 3.67 -0.22 13.73
N PRO A 184 3.95 -0.56 15.00
CA PRO A 184 3.03 -0.27 16.08
C PRO A 184 2.76 1.24 16.15
N ILE A 185 1.49 1.63 16.22
CA ILE A 185 1.08 3.03 16.33
C ILE A 185 1.01 3.37 17.83
N PRO A 186 1.85 4.30 18.33
CA PRO A 186 1.77 4.74 19.72
C PRO A 186 0.38 5.32 20.04
N PHE A 187 -0.05 5.19 21.28
CA PHE A 187 -1.37 5.71 21.71
C PHE A 187 -1.52 7.19 21.42
N GLU A 188 -0.45 7.95 21.56
CA GLU A 188 -0.42 9.39 21.34
C GLU A 188 -0.77 9.79 19.90
N GLU A 189 -0.50 8.92 18.92
CA GLU A 189 -0.81 9.18 17.49
C GLU A 189 -2.31 9.00 17.17
N TRP A 190 -3.05 8.26 17.97
CA TRP A 190 -4.49 8.02 17.77
C TRP A 190 -5.35 8.38 18.98
N ALA A 191 -4.76 9.03 19.98
CA ALA A 191 -5.49 9.63 21.09
C ALA A 191 -6.49 10.70 20.58
N ALA A 192 -7.51 10.93 21.37
CA ALA A 192 -8.54 11.91 21.01
C ALA A 192 -7.93 13.28 20.72
N ILE A 193 -8.19 13.83 19.54
CA ILE A 193 -7.87 15.21 19.19
C ILE A 193 -8.84 16.12 19.91
N ALA A 194 -8.34 17.22 20.51
CA ALA A 194 -9.12 18.17 21.29
C ALA A 194 -10.01 17.48 22.35
N PRO A 195 -9.40 16.81 23.38
CA PRO A 195 -10.16 16.05 24.37
C PRO A 195 -11.10 16.92 25.23
N ASP A 196 -10.85 18.22 25.30
CA ASP A 196 -11.66 19.20 26.02
C ASP A 196 -12.95 19.59 25.29
N VAL A 197 -13.09 19.21 24.02
CA VAL A 197 -14.34 19.44 23.26
C VAL A 197 -15.28 18.25 23.50
N PRO A 198 -16.47 18.47 24.05
CA PRO A 198 -17.47 17.41 24.26
C PRO A 198 -17.83 16.70 22.94
N LEU A 199 -18.12 15.40 23.02
CA LEU A 199 -18.41 14.57 21.83
C LEU A 199 -19.63 15.06 21.03
N GLU A 200 -20.65 15.59 21.75
CA GLU A 200 -21.84 16.16 21.12
C GLU A 200 -21.57 17.43 20.29
N ASN A 201 -20.41 18.06 20.51
CA ASN A 201 -19.96 19.22 19.74
C ASN A 201 -18.96 18.86 18.63
N LYS A 202 -18.72 17.57 18.40
CA LYS A 202 -17.91 17.07 17.31
C LYS A 202 -18.79 16.39 16.27
N ARG A 203 -18.64 16.76 15.00
CA ARG A 203 -19.32 16.07 13.90
C ARG A 203 -18.45 16.00 12.67
N ILE A 204 -18.69 14.98 11.88
CA ILE A 204 -18.12 14.80 10.56
C ILE A 204 -19.25 14.82 9.54
N GLU A 205 -19.12 15.69 8.55
CA GLU A 205 -20.04 15.77 7.42
C GLU A 205 -19.36 15.25 6.15
N VAL A 206 -20.05 14.38 5.43
CA VAL A 206 -19.58 13.84 4.15
C VAL A 206 -20.57 14.24 3.07
N ASN A 207 -20.14 15.12 2.18
CA ASN A 207 -20.92 15.52 1.01
C ASN A 207 -20.58 14.59 -0.16
N LEU A 208 -21.48 13.68 -0.49
CA LEU A 208 -21.30 12.70 -1.57
C LEU A 208 -21.31 13.31 -2.97
N SER A 209 -21.95 14.48 -3.14
CA SER A 209 -22.01 15.16 -4.45
C SER A 209 -20.72 15.91 -4.76
N THR A 210 -20.13 16.58 -3.76
CA THR A 210 -18.87 17.32 -3.91
C THR A 210 -17.65 16.48 -3.57
N GLN A 211 -17.83 15.28 -3.03
CA GLN A 211 -16.77 14.39 -2.59
C GLN A 211 -15.84 15.05 -1.55
N VAL A 212 -16.44 15.72 -0.56
CA VAL A 212 -15.73 16.45 0.48
C VAL A 212 -16.16 15.93 1.84
N LEU A 213 -15.18 15.66 2.71
CA LEU A 213 -15.37 15.41 4.13
C LEU A 213 -14.95 16.66 4.90
N THR A 214 -15.77 17.08 5.86
CA THR A 214 -15.51 18.21 6.75
C THR A 214 -15.71 17.77 8.19
N ALA A 215 -14.73 18.03 9.07
CA ALA A 215 -14.87 17.85 10.50
C ALA A 215 -15.10 19.20 11.19
N TYR A 216 -15.99 19.17 12.19
CA TYR A 216 -16.37 20.36 12.96
C TYR A 216 -16.16 20.11 14.46
N GLU A 217 -15.69 21.16 15.13
CA GLU A 217 -15.75 21.31 16.58
C GLU A 217 -16.65 22.50 16.88
N TYR A 218 -17.76 22.24 17.58
CA TYR A 218 -18.90 23.18 17.62
C TYR A 218 -19.38 23.43 16.17
N ASP A 219 -19.45 24.68 15.74
CA ASP A 219 -19.78 25.03 14.36
C ASP A 219 -18.57 25.46 13.53
N LYS A 220 -17.36 25.33 14.10
CA LYS A 220 -16.12 25.68 13.43
C LYS A 220 -15.60 24.51 12.61
N ASN A 221 -15.34 24.73 11.31
CA ASN A 221 -14.58 23.80 10.47
C ASN A 221 -13.13 23.71 10.98
N VAL A 222 -12.72 22.52 11.43
CA VAL A 222 -11.36 22.24 11.93
C VAL A 222 -10.55 21.39 10.97
N PHE A 223 -11.21 20.68 10.05
CA PHE A 223 -10.53 19.87 9.03
C PHE A 223 -11.43 19.67 7.81
N GLN A 224 -10.84 19.74 6.62
CA GLN A 224 -11.53 19.46 5.37
C GLN A 224 -10.62 18.75 4.39
N THR A 225 -11.15 17.72 3.72
CA THR A 225 -10.42 16.99 2.69
C THR A 225 -11.33 16.46 1.60
N THR A 226 -10.75 16.19 0.43
CA THR A 226 -11.45 15.50 -0.65
C THR A 226 -11.41 14.00 -0.38
N ILE A 227 -12.51 13.33 -0.65
CA ILE A 227 -12.65 11.88 -0.48
C ILE A 227 -13.09 11.21 -1.78
N SER A 228 -13.06 9.88 -1.79
CA SER A 228 -13.69 9.06 -2.82
C SER A 228 -14.78 8.22 -2.18
N SER A 229 -16.03 8.49 -2.50
CA SER A 229 -17.15 7.67 -2.04
C SER A 229 -17.34 6.43 -2.91
N GLY A 230 -18.04 5.44 -2.36
CA GLY A 230 -18.35 4.20 -3.08
C GLY A 230 -19.24 4.44 -4.30
N ILE A 231 -18.94 3.76 -5.41
CA ILE A 231 -19.72 3.80 -6.64
C ILE A 231 -20.72 2.65 -6.61
N PRO A 232 -22.00 2.89 -6.96
CA PRO A 232 -22.96 1.80 -7.09
C PRO A 232 -22.49 0.76 -8.11
N ALA A 233 -22.54 -0.53 -7.75
CA ALA A 233 -22.35 -1.59 -8.73
C ALA A 233 -23.45 -1.52 -9.80
N GLY A 234 -23.09 -1.63 -11.07
CA GLY A 234 -24.03 -1.51 -12.19
C GLY A 234 -25.13 -2.56 -12.21
N ARG A 235 -24.87 -3.74 -11.61
CA ARG A 235 -25.85 -4.81 -11.32
C ARG A 235 -25.41 -5.52 -10.04
N PRO A 236 -25.95 -5.14 -8.87
CA PRO A 236 -25.63 -5.85 -7.64
C PRO A 236 -26.16 -7.29 -7.71
N SER A 237 -25.30 -8.25 -7.42
CA SER A 237 -25.73 -9.62 -7.14
C SER A 237 -26.52 -9.63 -5.81
N PRO A 238 -27.59 -10.43 -5.67
CA PRO A 238 -28.30 -10.55 -4.41
C PRO A 238 -27.44 -10.98 -3.21
N LYS A 239 -26.24 -11.49 -3.47
CA LYS A 239 -25.26 -11.95 -2.47
C LYS A 239 -24.10 -10.97 -2.24
N GLU A 240 -24.04 -9.87 -2.99
CA GLU A 240 -22.95 -8.88 -2.86
C GLU A 240 -23.43 -7.68 -2.04
N LEU A 241 -22.56 -7.24 -1.14
CA LEU A 241 -22.78 -5.99 -0.39
C LEU A 241 -22.74 -4.81 -1.38
N SER A 242 -23.61 -3.83 -1.14
CA SER A 242 -23.59 -2.59 -1.92
C SER A 242 -22.25 -1.89 -1.75
N THR A 243 -21.64 -1.50 -2.86
CA THR A 243 -20.42 -0.67 -2.87
C THR A 243 -20.73 0.82 -2.76
N LYS A 244 -22.02 1.20 -2.79
CA LYS A 244 -22.45 2.59 -2.62
C LYS A 244 -22.27 3.01 -1.18
N THR A 245 -21.64 4.16 -0.95
CA THR A 245 -21.61 4.79 0.37
C THR A 245 -23.04 5.15 0.79
N PRO A 246 -23.54 4.62 1.93
CA PRO A 246 -24.88 4.94 2.40
C PRO A 246 -24.99 6.41 2.79
N SER A 247 -26.16 7.00 2.56
CA SER A 247 -26.51 8.32 3.10
C SER A 247 -27.28 8.16 4.40
N GLY A 248 -27.13 9.06 5.33
CA GLY A 248 -27.82 9.05 6.62
C GLY A 248 -26.99 9.68 7.72
N GLU A 249 -27.54 9.67 8.92
CA GLU A 249 -26.84 10.09 10.14
C GLU A 249 -26.36 8.83 10.88
N PHE A 250 -25.10 8.83 11.26
CA PHE A 250 -24.43 7.72 11.92
C PHE A 250 -23.79 8.22 13.21
N ARG A 251 -23.72 7.37 14.23
CA ARG A 251 -22.97 7.62 15.45
C ARG A 251 -21.77 6.68 15.52
N ILE A 252 -20.64 7.21 15.95
CA ILE A 252 -19.38 6.49 16.15
C ILE A 252 -19.22 6.22 17.63
#